data_68ca05a23fc9b4e0cd4f51ee74703293
#
_entry.id   68ca05a23fc9b4e0cd4f51ee74703293
#
_cell.length_a   1.000
_cell.length_b   1.000
_cell.length_c   1.000
_cell.angle_alpha   90.00
_cell.angle_beta   90.00
_cell.angle_gamma   90.00
#
_symmetry.space_group_name_H-M   'P 1'
#
loop_
_entity.id
_entity.type
_entity.pdbx_description
1 polymer ?
#
loop_
_entity_poly.entity_id
_entity_poly.type
_entity_poly.pdbx_seq_one_letter_code
_entity_poly.pdbx_strand_id
1 'polypeptide(L)'
;MKRAIESLGQTADIKTDNFDTIEGSYDRIWTLSESLLPVQAQLEIKLGLKNLSVSAAEVLTDKKKFDDFCIAIGLGDMIPKSVIPTCEEDLFDGDLIVKPTVGSGTKLDGFSYTSYHSKEELLNNIPDNFFETNKKGFTDPKFNNVQSYYMVQEMLPTYSEVYGYYAYIDMDGNVHRQFCVKLDTKLIRYGNSKYYNHPYVIQSIDEDEVPDIVKESSEIFYESIADVLGVRNMFISGPDFYVYDGITKMIDCNPRIGTGNTLMDKAMGFTVIPDIISNKKIQYNKHFIWRQADLKPGTIKRVKDYSHLKEYISETSHELHEGKVIAEQTNASDSIFNMSIIVLGTKKPDMQKTYQAVKEELQNSIEYY
;
A
#
# COMPACT_ATOMS: atom_id res chain seq x y z
N MET A 1 3.45 11.86 -12.27
CA MET A 1 2.59 12.93 -11.73
C MET A 1 2.96 14.32 -12.25
N LYS A 2 4.17 14.88 -12.04
CA LYS A 2 4.53 16.23 -12.51
C LYS A 2 4.17 16.45 -14.00
N ARG A 3 4.62 15.59 -14.89
CA ARG A 3 4.30 15.67 -16.34
C ARG A 3 2.79 15.63 -16.63
N ALA A 4 2.03 14.86 -15.84
CA ALA A 4 0.58 14.77 -15.97
C ALA A 4 -0.10 16.10 -15.60
N ILE A 5 0.36 16.75 -14.53
CA ILE A 5 -0.15 18.06 -14.10
C ILE A 5 0.23 19.14 -15.12
N GLU A 6 1.47 19.15 -15.59
CA GLU A 6 1.96 20.11 -16.59
C GLU A 6 1.25 19.97 -17.95
N SER A 7 0.82 18.75 -18.33
CA SER A 7 0.02 18.54 -19.56
C SER A 7 -1.35 19.21 -19.52
N LEU A 8 -1.83 19.57 -18.33
CA LEU A 8 -3.08 20.34 -18.13
C LEU A 8 -2.86 21.87 -18.17
N GLY A 9 -1.63 22.33 -18.47
CA GLY A 9 -1.28 23.74 -18.39
C GLY A 9 -1.13 24.28 -16.98
N GLN A 10 -1.03 23.40 -15.98
CA GLN A 10 -0.82 23.74 -14.57
C GLN A 10 0.66 23.64 -14.21
N THR A 11 1.07 24.35 -13.18
CA THR A 11 2.44 24.26 -12.66
C THR A 11 2.51 23.22 -11.54
N ALA A 12 3.56 22.42 -11.55
CA ALA A 12 3.81 21.42 -10.51
C ALA A 12 5.23 21.55 -9.94
N ASP A 13 5.30 21.87 -8.64
CA ASP A 13 6.52 21.88 -7.87
C ASP A 13 6.71 20.54 -7.15
N ILE A 14 7.90 19.96 -7.28
CA ILE A 14 8.29 18.77 -6.52
C ILE A 14 9.25 19.20 -5.42
N LYS A 15 8.90 18.90 -4.17
CA LYS A 15 9.73 19.11 -2.99
C LYS A 15 10.01 17.78 -2.33
N THR A 16 11.25 17.57 -1.93
CA THR A 16 11.73 16.34 -1.27
C THR A 16 12.20 16.58 0.16
N ASP A 17 12.47 17.85 0.49
CA ASP A 17 12.98 18.31 1.79
C ASP A 17 12.61 19.78 2.02
N ASN A 18 13.00 20.30 3.18
CA ASN A 18 12.84 21.72 3.55
C ASN A 18 11.40 22.25 3.40
N PHE A 19 10.41 21.44 3.81
CA PHE A 19 8.99 21.76 3.66
C PHE A 19 8.61 23.06 4.38
N ASP A 20 9.30 23.42 5.45
CA ASP A 20 9.08 24.67 6.20
C ASP A 20 9.35 25.94 5.38
N THR A 21 10.15 25.81 4.32
CA THR A 21 10.49 26.95 3.44
C THR A 21 9.52 27.14 2.28
N ILE A 22 8.50 26.28 2.16
CA ILE A 22 7.51 26.40 1.09
C ILE A 22 6.63 27.62 1.36
N GLU A 23 6.62 28.53 0.39
CA GLU A 23 5.84 29.76 0.35
C GLU A 23 5.21 29.93 -1.03
N GLY A 24 4.13 30.68 -1.10
CA GLY A 24 3.44 30.95 -2.35
C GLY A 24 1.97 30.58 -2.30
N SER A 25 1.32 30.64 -3.46
CA SER A 25 -0.07 30.25 -3.63
C SER A 25 -0.13 28.92 -4.35
N TYR A 26 -0.76 27.95 -3.72
CA TYR A 26 -0.99 26.62 -4.26
C TYR A 26 -2.48 26.29 -4.17
N ASP A 27 -3.00 25.58 -5.15
CA ASP A 27 -4.38 25.09 -5.12
C ASP A 27 -4.44 23.72 -4.41
N ARG A 28 -3.35 22.96 -4.46
CA ARG A 28 -3.31 21.57 -4.02
C ARG A 28 -1.92 21.15 -3.56
N ILE A 29 -1.90 20.25 -2.58
CA ILE A 29 -0.71 19.55 -2.13
C ILE A 29 -1.01 18.06 -2.11
N TRP A 30 -0.09 17.25 -2.64
CA TRP A 30 -0.17 15.79 -2.56
C TRP A 30 1.15 15.21 -2.12
N THR A 31 1.09 14.25 -1.23
CA THR A 31 2.24 13.41 -0.89
C THR A 31 2.18 12.06 -1.61
N LEU A 32 3.36 11.48 -1.84
CA LEU A 32 3.50 10.11 -2.34
C LEU A 32 3.90 9.13 -1.23
N SER A 33 4.03 9.61 0.00
CA SER A 33 4.42 8.81 1.16
C SER A 33 3.48 9.09 2.32
N GLU A 34 3.00 8.04 2.95
CA GLU A 34 2.17 8.13 4.16
C GLU A 34 2.88 8.87 5.29
N SER A 35 4.21 8.68 5.41
CA SER A 35 5.02 9.37 6.43
C SER A 35 5.00 10.90 6.29
N LEU A 36 4.64 11.43 5.13
CA LEU A 36 4.56 12.86 4.87
C LEU A 36 3.14 13.42 5.02
N LEU A 37 2.14 12.60 5.30
CA LEU A 37 0.76 13.07 5.43
C LEU A 37 0.57 14.09 6.57
N PRO A 38 1.14 13.89 7.77
CA PRO A 38 1.10 14.92 8.82
C PRO A 38 1.79 16.23 8.40
N VAL A 39 2.89 16.14 7.64
CA VAL A 39 3.59 17.31 7.09
C VAL A 39 2.72 18.03 6.06
N GLN A 40 2.05 17.26 5.18
CA GLN A 40 1.08 17.81 4.22
C GLN A 40 -0.01 18.59 4.95
N ALA A 41 -0.61 18.02 5.99
CA ALA A 41 -1.68 18.69 6.74
C ALA A 41 -1.21 20.02 7.38
N GLN A 42 -0.01 20.04 7.97
CA GLN A 42 0.57 21.27 8.53
C GLN A 42 0.86 22.31 7.45
N LEU A 43 1.39 21.88 6.30
CA LEU A 43 1.68 22.75 5.18
C LEU A 43 0.40 23.33 4.57
N GLU A 44 -0.67 22.56 4.48
CA GLU A 44 -1.98 23.03 4.03
C GLU A 44 -2.54 24.13 4.93
N ILE A 45 -2.41 23.97 6.27
CA ILE A 45 -2.79 25.02 7.22
C ILE A 45 -1.97 26.29 6.99
N LYS A 46 -0.64 26.14 6.84
CA LYS A 46 0.27 27.27 6.60
C LYS A 46 -0.10 28.05 5.33
N LEU A 47 -0.51 27.34 4.29
CA LEU A 47 -0.85 27.92 2.97
C LEU A 47 -2.34 28.28 2.82
N GLY A 48 -3.14 28.11 3.88
CA GLY A 48 -4.56 28.45 3.89
C GLY A 48 -5.45 27.47 3.11
N LEU A 49 -4.94 26.28 2.79
CA LEU A 49 -5.70 25.19 2.19
C LEU A 49 -6.51 24.45 3.27
N LYS A 50 -7.59 23.80 2.86
CA LYS A 50 -8.50 23.10 3.77
C LYS A 50 -8.81 21.66 3.30
N ASN A 51 -7.87 21.02 2.63
CA ASN A 51 -8.10 19.70 2.06
C ASN A 51 -7.87 18.57 3.07
N LEU A 52 -6.96 18.78 4.03
CA LEU A 52 -6.60 17.79 5.03
C LEU A 52 -6.30 18.46 6.38
N SER A 53 -7.06 18.10 7.40
CA SER A 53 -6.76 18.52 8.78
C SER A 53 -5.68 17.62 9.41
N VAL A 54 -5.00 18.13 10.46
CA VAL A 54 -4.03 17.33 11.21
C VAL A 54 -4.70 16.08 11.82
N SER A 55 -5.90 16.24 12.38
CA SER A 55 -6.64 15.10 12.96
C SER A 55 -7.02 14.06 11.92
N ALA A 56 -7.42 14.47 10.72
CA ALA A 56 -7.70 13.54 9.61
C ALA A 56 -6.42 12.80 9.16
N ALA A 57 -5.30 13.52 9.04
CA ALA A 57 -4.01 12.91 8.72
C ALA A 57 -3.60 11.86 9.76
N GLU A 58 -3.79 12.15 11.05
CA GLU A 58 -3.52 11.21 12.13
C GLU A 58 -4.40 9.95 12.06
N VAL A 59 -5.72 10.11 11.84
CA VAL A 59 -6.64 8.98 11.66
C VAL A 59 -6.22 8.09 10.49
N LEU A 60 -5.80 8.68 9.40
CA LEU A 60 -5.44 7.95 8.18
C LEU A 60 -4.05 7.33 8.21
N THR A 61 -3.18 7.68 9.17
CA THR A 61 -1.80 7.18 9.27
C THR A 61 -1.53 6.32 10.51
N ASP A 62 -2.32 6.48 11.57
CA ASP A 62 -2.23 5.66 12.78
C ASP A 62 -3.25 4.52 12.73
N LYS A 63 -2.78 3.28 12.71
CA LYS A 63 -3.62 2.09 12.55
C LYS A 63 -4.65 1.94 13.66
N LYS A 64 -4.31 2.35 14.89
CA LYS A 64 -5.29 2.28 16.00
C LYS A 64 -6.37 3.33 15.84
N LYS A 65 -6.01 4.57 15.45
CA LYS A 65 -7.00 5.63 15.17
C LYS A 65 -7.86 5.27 13.95
N PHE A 66 -7.28 4.62 12.96
CA PHE A 66 -7.99 4.08 11.81
C PHE A 66 -9.02 3.02 12.24
N ASP A 67 -8.63 2.05 13.08
CA ASP A 67 -9.54 1.03 13.62
C ASP A 67 -10.70 1.71 14.38
N ASP A 68 -10.38 2.67 15.26
CA ASP A 68 -11.39 3.39 16.06
C ASP A 68 -12.35 4.20 15.16
N PHE A 69 -11.84 4.83 14.11
CA PHE A 69 -12.67 5.52 13.12
C PHE A 69 -13.61 4.56 12.40
N CYS A 70 -13.09 3.43 11.92
CA CYS A 70 -13.90 2.41 11.25
C CYS A 70 -15.01 1.85 12.16
N ILE A 71 -14.71 1.65 13.45
CA ILE A 71 -15.72 1.26 14.44
C ILE A 71 -16.79 2.34 14.57
N ALA A 72 -16.38 3.60 14.65
CA ALA A 72 -17.30 4.74 14.82
C ALA A 72 -18.25 4.94 13.62
N ILE A 73 -17.84 4.60 12.41
CA ILE A 73 -18.67 4.68 11.19
C ILE A 73 -19.47 3.41 10.89
N GLY A 74 -19.51 2.43 11.83
CA GLY A 74 -20.31 1.21 11.70
C GLY A 74 -19.62 0.06 10.96
N LEU A 75 -18.32 0.15 10.69
CA LEU A 75 -17.53 -0.93 10.08
C LEU A 75 -16.72 -1.76 11.09
N GLY A 76 -17.11 -1.71 12.38
CA GLY A 76 -16.37 -2.37 13.46
C GLY A 76 -16.24 -3.88 13.33
N ASP A 77 -17.25 -4.56 12.80
CA ASP A 77 -17.22 -6.02 12.58
C ASP A 77 -16.16 -6.42 11.53
N MET A 78 -15.74 -5.47 10.69
CA MET A 78 -14.70 -5.70 9.71
C MET A 78 -13.30 -5.45 10.23
N ILE A 79 -13.15 -4.83 11.38
CA ILE A 79 -11.82 -4.56 11.93
C ILE A 79 -11.28 -5.84 12.57
N PRO A 80 -10.05 -6.27 12.24
CA PRO A 80 -9.40 -7.36 12.94
C PRO A 80 -9.23 -7.04 14.43
N LYS A 81 -9.36 -8.06 15.28
CA LYS A 81 -9.11 -7.90 16.71
C LYS A 81 -7.69 -7.36 16.91
N SER A 82 -7.56 -6.26 17.64
CA SER A 82 -6.28 -5.61 17.87
C SER A 82 -6.20 -5.00 19.28
N VAL A 83 -4.98 -4.90 19.81
CA VAL A 83 -4.70 -4.29 21.11
C VAL A 83 -3.33 -3.63 21.12
N ILE A 84 -3.16 -2.56 21.88
CA ILE A 84 -1.86 -2.01 22.26
C ILE A 84 -1.57 -2.54 23.68
N PRO A 85 -0.82 -3.66 23.82
CA PRO A 85 -0.67 -4.31 25.11
C PRO A 85 0.32 -3.56 26.00
N THR A 86 -0.06 -3.35 27.25
CA THR A 86 0.78 -2.76 28.30
C THR A 86 1.24 -3.78 29.35
N CYS A 87 0.68 -4.98 29.29
CA CYS A 87 1.06 -6.15 30.07
C CYS A 87 0.69 -7.42 29.30
N GLU A 88 1.10 -8.58 29.82
CA GLU A 88 0.83 -9.87 29.19
C GLU A 88 -0.67 -10.21 29.13
N GLU A 89 -1.43 -9.80 30.14
CA GLU A 89 -2.85 -10.06 30.25
C GLU A 89 -3.68 -9.38 29.15
N ASP A 90 -3.17 -8.32 28.56
CA ASP A 90 -3.81 -7.62 27.43
C ASP A 90 -3.78 -8.47 26.14
N LEU A 91 -2.87 -9.43 26.03
CA LEU A 91 -2.72 -10.27 24.85
C LEU A 91 -3.81 -11.35 24.78
N PHE A 92 -4.23 -11.64 23.57
CA PHE A 92 -5.19 -12.71 23.25
C PHE A 92 -4.49 -13.88 22.54
N ASP A 93 -5.13 -15.05 22.54
CA ASP A 93 -4.63 -16.24 21.86
C ASP A 93 -5.01 -16.24 20.38
N GLY A 94 -4.23 -16.97 19.58
CA GLY A 94 -4.42 -17.16 18.14
C GLY A 94 -3.18 -16.81 17.33
N ASP A 95 -3.34 -16.83 16.01
CA ASP A 95 -2.31 -16.31 15.10
C ASP A 95 -2.27 -14.79 15.19
N LEU A 96 -1.11 -14.24 15.46
CA LEU A 96 -0.91 -12.84 15.80
C LEU A 96 0.12 -12.19 14.85
N ILE A 97 -0.04 -10.91 14.63
CA ILE A 97 0.96 -10.07 13.98
C ILE A 97 1.23 -8.82 14.83
N VAL A 98 2.50 -8.45 14.99
CA VAL A 98 2.88 -7.20 15.65
C VAL A 98 3.15 -6.14 14.61
N LYS A 99 2.56 -4.96 14.78
CA LYS A 99 2.73 -3.80 13.89
C LYS A 99 2.97 -2.54 14.72
N PRO A 100 3.79 -1.57 14.28
CA PRO A 100 3.72 -0.23 14.83
C PRO A 100 2.40 0.44 14.42
N THR A 101 1.81 1.25 15.29
CA THR A 101 0.57 1.97 14.96
C THR A 101 0.81 2.99 13.84
N VAL A 102 1.97 3.63 13.82
CA VAL A 102 2.40 4.52 12.75
C VAL A 102 3.61 3.92 12.06
N GLY A 103 3.56 3.85 10.75
CA GLY A 103 4.65 3.32 9.94
C GLY A 103 4.23 2.28 8.92
N SER A 104 4.94 2.21 7.81
CA SER A 104 4.70 1.26 6.72
C SER A 104 5.86 0.28 6.57
N GLY A 105 5.58 -1.01 6.66
CA GLY A 105 6.40 -2.12 6.13
C GLY A 105 7.89 -2.20 6.44
N THR A 106 8.46 -1.22 7.14
CA THR A 106 9.86 -1.20 7.52
C THR A 106 10.05 -1.73 8.91
N LYS A 107 10.90 -2.74 9.04
CA LYS A 107 11.29 -3.28 10.34
C LYS A 107 12.05 -2.23 11.12
N LEU A 108 11.50 -1.86 12.26
CA LEU A 108 12.16 -0.99 13.22
C LEU A 108 13.11 -1.77 14.15
N ASP A 109 12.85 -3.06 14.38
CA ASP A 109 13.40 -3.76 15.56
C ASP A 109 13.48 -5.28 15.45
N GLY A 110 13.26 -5.86 14.29
CA GLY A 110 13.42 -7.29 14.06
C GLY A 110 12.24 -8.18 14.50
N PHE A 111 11.23 -7.67 15.20
CA PHE A 111 10.02 -8.42 15.59
C PHE A 111 8.71 -7.83 15.02
N SER A 112 8.69 -6.57 14.64
CA SER A 112 7.53 -5.96 13.95
C SER A 112 7.29 -6.58 12.58
N TYR A 113 6.03 -6.58 12.16
CA TYR A 113 5.55 -7.23 10.93
C TYR A 113 5.90 -8.72 10.86
N THR A 114 5.96 -9.35 12.03
CA THR A 114 6.21 -10.78 12.19
C THR A 114 4.94 -11.43 12.66
N SER A 115 4.59 -12.58 12.10
CA SER A 115 3.50 -13.43 12.56
C SER A 115 3.98 -14.42 13.60
N TYR A 116 3.10 -14.71 14.54
CA TYR A 116 3.28 -15.65 15.62
C TYR A 116 2.05 -16.55 15.68
N HIS A 117 2.24 -17.85 15.87
CA HIS A 117 1.14 -18.82 15.87
C HIS A 117 0.46 -18.95 17.23
N SER A 118 0.97 -18.28 18.24
CA SER A 118 0.37 -18.26 19.58
C SER A 118 0.86 -17.07 20.40
N LYS A 119 0.13 -16.75 21.46
CA LYS A 119 0.56 -15.80 22.49
C LYS A 119 1.90 -16.20 23.10
N GLU A 120 2.11 -17.51 23.38
CA GLU A 120 3.37 -18.00 23.94
C GLU A 120 4.55 -17.78 23.00
N GLU A 121 4.38 -18.07 21.71
CA GLU A 121 5.42 -17.79 20.70
C GLU A 121 5.74 -16.29 20.63
N LEU A 122 4.72 -15.43 20.68
CA LEU A 122 4.92 -13.98 20.72
C LEU A 122 5.75 -13.58 21.95
N LEU A 123 5.37 -14.02 23.15
CA LEU A 123 6.05 -13.68 24.39
C LEU A 123 7.52 -14.12 24.40
N ASN A 124 7.83 -15.26 23.80
CA ASN A 124 9.20 -15.78 23.69
C ASN A 124 10.07 -15.02 22.68
N ASN A 125 9.50 -14.13 21.87
CA ASN A 125 10.20 -13.45 20.76
C ASN A 125 10.18 -11.92 20.85
N ILE A 126 9.36 -11.33 21.69
CA ILE A 126 9.37 -9.87 21.92
C ILE A 126 10.49 -9.51 22.90
N PRO A 127 11.05 -8.28 22.84
CA PRO A 127 12.05 -7.82 23.78
C PRO A 127 11.48 -7.67 25.19
N ASP A 128 12.31 -7.88 26.21
CA ASP A 128 11.95 -7.78 27.64
C ASP A 128 11.25 -6.47 28.02
N ASN A 129 11.63 -5.38 27.34
CA ASN A 129 11.05 -4.05 27.57
C ASN A 129 9.85 -3.71 26.68
N PHE A 130 9.27 -4.67 25.97
CA PHE A 130 8.18 -4.44 25.02
C PHE A 130 6.99 -3.71 25.65
N PHE A 131 6.48 -4.21 26.78
CA PHE A 131 5.34 -3.60 27.47
C PHE A 131 5.67 -2.21 28.04
N GLU A 132 6.87 -2.02 28.56
CA GLU A 132 7.33 -0.71 29.05
C GLU A 132 7.49 0.30 27.90
N THR A 133 7.93 -0.17 26.75
CA THR A 133 7.97 0.64 25.52
C THR A 133 6.56 1.04 25.11
N ASN A 134 5.59 0.14 25.15
CA ASN A 134 4.20 0.46 24.84
C ASN A 134 3.53 1.42 25.84
N LYS A 135 3.87 1.36 27.12
CA LYS A 135 3.36 2.34 28.10
C LYS A 135 3.81 3.76 27.80
N LYS A 136 5.00 3.94 27.22
CA LYS A 136 5.60 5.25 26.93
C LYS A 136 5.38 5.69 25.48
N GLY A 137 5.19 4.74 24.59
CA GLY A 137 5.32 4.94 23.16
C GLY A 137 6.76 5.10 22.72
N PHE A 138 6.99 5.09 21.43
CA PHE A 138 8.28 5.36 20.77
C PHE A 138 8.10 6.28 19.57
N THR A 139 9.20 6.83 19.07
CA THR A 139 9.20 7.67 17.87
C THR A 139 10.15 7.10 16.84
N ASP A 140 9.77 7.17 15.57
CA ASP A 140 10.66 6.84 14.46
C ASP A 140 10.99 8.11 13.66
N PRO A 141 12.26 8.46 13.51
CA PRO A 141 12.68 9.61 12.70
C PRO A 141 12.18 9.53 11.25
N LYS A 142 12.00 8.34 10.69
CA LYS A 142 11.46 8.14 9.34
C LYS A 142 10.00 8.58 9.20
N PHE A 143 9.28 8.68 10.31
CA PHE A 143 7.89 9.12 10.38
C PHE A 143 7.77 10.46 11.14
N ASN A 144 8.75 11.35 10.93
CA ASN A 144 8.76 12.71 11.50
C ASN A 144 8.61 12.74 13.04
N ASN A 145 9.14 11.73 13.72
CA ASN A 145 9.06 11.56 15.17
C ASN A 145 7.62 11.53 15.72
N VAL A 146 6.64 11.13 14.92
CA VAL A 146 5.29 10.87 15.43
C VAL A 146 5.33 9.74 16.43
N GLN A 147 4.63 9.91 17.55
CA GLN A 147 4.53 8.88 18.57
C GLN A 147 3.80 7.65 18.04
N SER A 148 4.37 6.49 18.25
CA SER A 148 3.86 5.19 17.82
C SER A 148 3.87 4.19 18.99
N TYR A 149 3.10 3.13 18.84
CA TYR A 149 3.00 2.02 19.77
C TYR A 149 3.04 0.71 19.00
N TYR A 150 3.39 -0.38 19.65
CA TYR A 150 3.23 -1.71 19.06
C TYR A 150 1.80 -2.20 19.26
N MET A 151 1.11 -2.40 18.18
CA MET A 151 -0.20 -3.02 18.15
C MET A 151 -0.04 -4.51 17.85
N VAL A 152 -0.66 -5.36 18.65
CA VAL A 152 -0.83 -6.79 18.38
C VAL A 152 -2.20 -6.97 17.75
N GLN A 153 -2.24 -7.59 16.59
CA GLN A 153 -3.46 -7.78 15.80
C GLN A 153 -3.59 -9.26 15.43
N GLU A 154 -4.83 -9.75 15.33
CA GLU A 154 -5.08 -11.08 14.75
C GLU A 154 -4.51 -11.13 13.33
N MET A 155 -3.83 -12.21 13.01
CA MET A 155 -3.31 -12.44 11.67
C MET A 155 -4.42 -12.99 10.79
N LEU A 156 -4.68 -12.31 9.69
CA LEU A 156 -5.68 -12.76 8.73
C LEU A 156 -5.16 -13.96 7.93
N PRO A 157 -6.02 -14.92 7.54
CA PRO A 157 -5.60 -16.12 6.84
C PRO A 157 -4.88 -15.81 5.54
N THR A 158 -3.81 -16.57 5.27
CA THR A 158 -2.96 -16.39 4.07
C THR A 158 -3.66 -16.79 2.77
N TYR A 159 -4.75 -17.54 2.87
CA TYR A 159 -5.60 -17.94 1.74
C TYR A 159 -6.74 -16.95 1.46
N SER A 160 -6.80 -15.84 2.19
CA SER A 160 -7.81 -14.79 1.94
C SER A 160 -7.66 -14.23 0.53
N GLU A 161 -8.80 -13.97 -0.12
CA GLU A 161 -8.82 -13.09 -1.28
C GLU A 161 -8.71 -11.64 -0.80
N VAL A 162 -7.83 -10.86 -1.40
CA VAL A 162 -7.60 -9.48 -0.98
C VAL A 162 -8.04 -8.53 -2.09
N TYR A 163 -8.87 -7.57 -1.73
CA TYR A 163 -9.39 -6.54 -2.63
C TYR A 163 -9.05 -5.15 -2.12
N GLY A 164 -8.72 -4.24 -3.01
CA GLY A 164 -8.46 -2.85 -2.66
C GLY A 164 -9.11 -1.91 -3.68
N TYR A 165 -9.96 -0.98 -3.22
CA TYR A 165 -10.45 0.09 -4.06
C TYR A 165 -9.48 1.25 -4.14
N TYR A 166 -9.52 1.95 -5.25
CA TYR A 166 -8.88 3.23 -5.46
C TYR A 166 -9.96 4.29 -5.64
N ALA A 167 -9.86 5.36 -4.89
CA ALA A 167 -10.81 6.47 -4.94
C ALA A 167 -10.09 7.82 -5.00
N TYR A 168 -10.82 8.83 -5.43
CA TYR A 168 -10.46 10.23 -5.34
C TYR A 168 -11.61 11.00 -4.71
N ILE A 169 -11.31 11.80 -3.72
CA ILE A 169 -12.23 12.75 -3.12
C ILE A 169 -11.92 14.11 -3.74
N ASP A 170 -12.91 14.72 -4.39
CA ASP A 170 -12.71 16.02 -5.05
C ASP A 170 -12.75 17.22 -4.07
N MET A 171 -12.63 18.42 -4.60
CA MET A 171 -12.65 19.66 -3.80
C MET A 171 -13.98 19.90 -3.11
N ASP A 172 -15.08 19.40 -3.68
CA ASP A 172 -16.43 19.56 -3.15
C ASP A 172 -16.78 18.45 -2.13
N GLY A 173 -15.92 17.42 -2.01
CA GLY A 173 -16.11 16.27 -1.16
C GLY A 173 -16.84 15.11 -1.83
N ASN A 174 -17.06 15.17 -3.14
CA ASN A 174 -17.66 14.04 -3.83
C ASN A 174 -16.64 12.91 -3.96
N VAL A 175 -17.09 11.71 -3.67
CA VAL A 175 -16.27 10.50 -3.77
C VAL A 175 -16.39 9.92 -5.17
N HIS A 176 -15.25 9.76 -5.81
CA HIS A 176 -15.13 9.09 -7.11
C HIS A 176 -14.40 7.76 -6.91
N ARG A 177 -15.14 6.67 -6.69
CA ARG A 177 -14.55 5.33 -6.75
C ARG A 177 -14.11 5.06 -8.18
N GLN A 178 -12.84 4.69 -8.35
CA GLN A 178 -12.21 4.61 -9.67
C GLN A 178 -12.22 3.18 -10.20
N PHE A 179 -11.51 2.32 -9.54
CA PHE A 179 -11.39 0.91 -9.92
C PHE A 179 -11.02 0.08 -8.67
N CYS A 180 -11.26 -1.21 -8.78
CA CYS A 180 -10.83 -2.17 -7.78
C CYS A 180 -9.63 -2.98 -8.29
N VAL A 181 -8.78 -3.40 -7.38
CA VAL A 181 -7.73 -4.37 -7.64
C VAL A 181 -7.95 -5.61 -6.79
N LYS A 182 -7.57 -6.76 -7.33
CA LYS A 182 -7.35 -7.98 -6.57
C LYS A 182 -5.86 -8.13 -6.33
N LEU A 183 -5.51 -8.41 -5.08
CA LEU A 183 -4.13 -8.66 -4.69
C LEU A 183 -3.98 -10.14 -4.37
N ASP A 184 -3.06 -10.83 -5.06
CA ASP A 184 -2.62 -12.12 -4.59
C ASP A 184 -1.46 -11.92 -3.62
N THR A 185 -1.58 -12.50 -2.45
CA THR A 185 -0.54 -12.45 -1.43
C THR A 185 0.19 -13.79 -1.35
N LYS A 186 1.45 -13.76 -0.98
CA LYS A 186 2.20 -14.98 -0.62
C LYS A 186 2.83 -14.81 0.74
N LEU A 187 2.88 -15.89 1.48
CA LEU A 187 3.59 -15.95 2.72
C LEU A 187 5.09 -16.01 2.43
N ILE A 188 5.82 -14.98 2.84
CA ILE A 188 7.27 -14.93 2.72
C ILE A 188 7.87 -15.28 4.07
N ARG A 189 8.74 -16.30 4.08
CA ARG A 189 9.49 -16.69 5.26
C ARG A 189 10.60 -15.67 5.51
N TYR A 190 10.67 -15.21 6.74
CA TYR A 190 11.68 -14.27 7.19
C TYR A 190 12.55 -14.90 8.28
N GLY A 191 13.84 -15.08 7.99
CA GLY A 191 14.73 -15.76 8.93
C GLY A 191 14.27 -17.18 9.27
N ASN A 192 14.57 -17.66 10.47
CA ASN A 192 14.35 -19.06 10.84
C ASN A 192 12.89 -19.42 11.21
N SER A 193 11.98 -18.44 11.41
CA SER A 193 10.63 -18.76 11.88
C SER A 193 9.56 -17.71 11.53
N LYS A 194 9.88 -16.66 10.76
CA LYS A 194 9.03 -15.50 10.63
C LYS A 194 8.39 -15.43 9.25
N TYR A 195 7.07 -15.23 9.20
CA TYR A 195 6.30 -15.12 7.96
C TYR A 195 5.52 -13.80 7.94
N TYR A 196 5.35 -13.22 6.77
CA TYR A 196 4.38 -12.17 6.57
C TYR A 196 3.74 -12.29 5.19
N ASN A 197 2.50 -11.82 5.07
CA ASN A 197 1.80 -11.73 3.80
C ASN A 197 2.33 -10.56 2.98
N HIS A 198 2.74 -10.86 1.75
CA HIS A 198 3.22 -9.84 0.84
C HIS A 198 2.45 -9.91 -0.48
N PRO A 199 1.85 -8.80 -0.93
CA PRO A 199 1.25 -8.76 -2.25
C PRO A 199 2.34 -8.94 -3.31
N TYR A 200 2.19 -9.96 -4.14
CA TYR A 200 3.12 -10.23 -5.24
C TYR A 200 2.46 -10.11 -6.62
N VAL A 201 1.13 -10.04 -6.65
CA VAL A 201 0.34 -9.70 -7.83
C VAL A 201 -0.63 -8.59 -7.45
N ILE A 202 -0.71 -7.58 -8.30
CA ILE A 202 -1.76 -6.55 -8.25
C ILE A 202 -2.39 -6.54 -9.64
N GLN A 203 -3.68 -6.83 -9.71
CA GLN A 203 -4.40 -6.79 -10.98
C GLN A 203 -5.71 -6.01 -10.84
N SER A 204 -6.00 -5.16 -11.81
CA SER A 204 -7.31 -4.52 -11.87
C SER A 204 -8.39 -5.54 -12.25
N ILE A 205 -9.55 -5.42 -11.64
CA ILE A 205 -10.71 -6.30 -11.88
C ILE A 205 -11.93 -5.47 -12.25
N ASP A 206 -12.91 -6.13 -12.87
CA ASP A 206 -14.18 -5.50 -13.19
C ASP A 206 -15.06 -5.40 -11.94
N GLU A 207 -15.96 -4.43 -11.91
CA GLU A 207 -16.81 -4.16 -10.76
C GLU A 207 -17.73 -5.35 -10.41
N ASP A 208 -18.12 -6.15 -11.40
CA ASP A 208 -18.95 -7.35 -11.20
C ASP A 208 -18.19 -8.54 -10.58
N GLU A 209 -16.86 -8.49 -10.58
CA GLU A 209 -16.00 -9.49 -9.91
C GLU A 209 -15.75 -9.16 -8.42
N VAL A 210 -16.12 -7.97 -7.97
CA VAL A 210 -15.90 -7.54 -6.58
C VAL A 210 -17.06 -8.02 -5.72
N PRO A 211 -16.82 -8.64 -4.54
CA PRO A 211 -17.88 -9.01 -3.60
C PRO A 211 -18.70 -7.80 -3.16
N ASP A 212 -20.04 -7.96 -3.07
CA ASP A 212 -20.94 -6.84 -2.73
C ASP A 212 -20.59 -6.21 -1.37
N ILE A 213 -20.25 -7.02 -0.38
CA ILE A 213 -19.81 -6.54 0.94
C ILE A 213 -18.59 -5.61 0.86
N VAL A 214 -17.65 -5.85 -0.07
CA VAL A 214 -16.48 -5.00 -0.30
C VAL A 214 -16.91 -3.69 -0.96
N LYS A 215 -17.86 -3.73 -1.92
CA LYS A 215 -18.40 -2.53 -2.57
C LYS A 215 -19.10 -1.62 -1.56
N GLU A 216 -20.03 -2.18 -0.79
CA GLU A 216 -20.83 -1.45 0.19
C GLU A 216 -19.95 -0.84 1.28
N SER A 217 -19.04 -1.63 1.82
CA SER A 217 -18.13 -1.14 2.88
C SER A 217 -17.15 -0.09 2.39
N SER A 218 -16.66 -0.21 1.15
CA SER A 218 -15.81 0.81 0.57
C SER A 218 -16.55 2.13 0.37
N GLU A 219 -17.84 2.08 0.01
CA GLU A 219 -18.69 3.26 -0.14
C GLU A 219 -18.86 3.98 1.20
N ILE A 220 -19.30 3.26 2.25
CA ILE A 220 -19.41 3.81 3.61
C ILE A 220 -18.09 4.42 4.07
N PHE A 221 -16.99 3.74 3.83
CA PHE A 221 -15.66 4.20 4.25
C PHE A 221 -15.26 5.52 3.58
N TYR A 222 -15.35 5.59 2.25
CA TYR A 222 -14.91 6.79 1.53
C TYR A 222 -15.83 7.99 1.76
N GLU A 223 -17.16 7.78 1.82
CA GLU A 223 -18.09 8.84 2.16
C GLU A 223 -17.83 9.37 3.57
N SER A 224 -17.54 8.47 4.53
CA SER A 224 -17.20 8.89 5.89
C SER A 224 -15.88 9.65 5.97
N ILE A 225 -14.87 9.30 5.17
CA ILE A 225 -13.63 10.10 5.08
C ILE A 225 -13.94 11.52 4.58
N ALA A 226 -14.76 11.64 3.56
CA ALA A 226 -15.15 12.94 3.03
C ALA A 226 -15.99 13.74 4.04
N ASP A 227 -17.01 13.14 4.63
CA ASP A 227 -18.01 13.84 5.43
C ASP A 227 -17.57 14.04 6.89
N VAL A 228 -17.03 13.00 7.53
CA VAL A 228 -16.67 13.02 8.95
C VAL A 228 -15.28 13.61 9.17
N LEU A 229 -14.29 13.21 8.37
CA LEU A 229 -12.93 13.73 8.48
C LEU A 229 -12.72 15.02 7.69
N GLY A 230 -13.65 15.39 6.82
CA GLY A 230 -13.57 16.61 6.00
C GLY A 230 -12.45 16.59 4.97
N VAL A 231 -12.00 15.39 4.56
CA VAL A 231 -10.91 15.23 3.57
C VAL A 231 -11.41 15.69 2.20
N ARG A 232 -10.57 16.45 1.50
CA ARG A 232 -10.84 16.98 0.16
C ARG A 232 -9.61 16.78 -0.73
N ASN A 233 -9.86 16.72 -2.03
CA ASN A 233 -8.81 16.75 -3.06
C ASN A 233 -7.71 15.70 -2.82
N MET A 234 -8.07 14.48 -2.48
CA MET A 234 -7.14 13.43 -2.08
C MET A 234 -7.39 12.12 -2.83
N PHE A 235 -6.29 11.49 -3.25
CA PHE A 235 -6.30 10.09 -3.68
C PHE A 235 -6.19 9.18 -2.46
N ILE A 236 -6.97 8.10 -2.48
CA ILE A 236 -6.95 7.09 -1.44
C ILE A 236 -6.88 5.71 -2.10
N SER A 237 -5.91 4.92 -1.69
CA SER A 237 -5.72 3.53 -2.09
C SER A 237 -6.03 2.63 -0.89
N GLY A 238 -6.96 1.71 -1.04
CA GLY A 238 -7.43 0.89 0.08
C GLY A 238 -8.57 1.55 0.86
N PRO A 239 -9.09 0.95 1.93
CA PRO A 239 -8.45 -0.13 2.67
C PRO A 239 -8.34 -1.43 1.89
N ASP A 240 -7.48 -2.32 2.36
CA ASP A 240 -7.38 -3.68 1.85
C ASP A 240 -8.42 -4.56 2.55
N PHE A 241 -9.32 -5.16 1.78
CA PHE A 241 -10.38 -6.05 2.25
C PHE A 241 -9.94 -7.51 2.09
N TYR A 242 -9.85 -8.23 3.18
CA TYR A 242 -9.54 -9.66 3.24
C TYR A 242 -10.82 -10.45 3.34
N VAL A 243 -11.13 -11.26 2.31
CA VAL A 243 -12.34 -12.08 2.23
C VAL A 243 -11.96 -13.55 2.33
N TYR A 244 -12.51 -14.26 3.32
CA TYR A 244 -12.26 -15.67 3.60
C TYR A 244 -13.44 -16.28 4.36
N ASP A 245 -13.83 -17.50 4.03
CA ASP A 245 -14.87 -18.29 4.72
C ASP A 245 -16.18 -17.52 5.01
N GLY A 246 -16.57 -16.60 4.11
CA GLY A 246 -17.73 -15.73 4.29
C GLY A 246 -17.51 -14.55 5.26
N ILE A 247 -16.30 -14.37 5.76
CA ILE A 247 -15.88 -13.27 6.62
C ILE A 247 -15.16 -12.22 5.76
N THR A 248 -15.38 -10.96 6.06
CA THR A 248 -14.63 -9.85 5.46
C THR A 248 -13.96 -9.04 6.56
N LYS A 249 -12.67 -8.84 6.45
CA LYS A 249 -11.88 -7.98 7.33
C LYS A 249 -11.20 -6.88 6.52
N MET A 250 -11.00 -5.73 7.14
CA MET A 250 -10.45 -4.54 6.51
C MET A 250 -9.23 -4.07 7.29
N ILE A 251 -8.15 -3.80 6.59
CA ILE A 251 -6.91 -3.29 7.19
C ILE A 251 -6.33 -2.16 6.35
N ASP A 252 -5.57 -1.32 7.01
CA ASP A 252 -4.72 -0.28 6.44
C ASP A 252 -5.39 0.56 5.33
N CYS A 253 -5.11 1.83 5.33
CA CYS A 253 -5.48 2.76 4.28
C CYS A 253 -4.23 3.50 3.81
N ASN A 254 -4.11 3.70 2.51
CA ASN A 254 -3.02 4.46 1.92
C ASN A 254 -3.58 5.78 1.35
N PRO A 255 -3.62 6.86 2.14
CA PRO A 255 -4.22 8.15 1.72
C PRO A 255 -3.27 8.91 0.78
N ARG A 256 -2.96 8.33 -0.33
CA ARG A 256 -2.04 8.84 -1.35
C ARG A 256 -2.27 8.14 -2.68
N ILE A 257 -1.65 8.67 -3.72
CA ILE A 257 -1.55 7.95 -5.00
C ILE A 257 -0.80 6.63 -4.77
N GLY A 258 -1.47 5.54 -5.04
CA GLY A 258 -0.90 4.20 -4.93
C GLY A 258 -0.29 3.69 -6.24
N THR A 259 0.37 2.56 -6.17
CA THR A 259 0.93 1.87 -7.33
C THR A 259 -0.14 1.58 -8.37
N GLY A 260 -1.33 1.14 -7.95
CA GLY A 260 -2.45 0.86 -8.85
C GLY A 260 -2.90 2.08 -9.66
N ASN A 261 -2.95 3.29 -9.06
CA ASN A 261 -3.24 4.52 -9.80
C ASN A 261 -2.24 4.75 -10.94
N THR A 262 -0.95 4.58 -10.66
CA THR A 262 0.12 4.76 -11.66
C THR A 262 0.04 3.70 -12.76
N LEU A 263 -0.25 2.45 -12.40
CA LEU A 263 -0.40 1.36 -13.37
C LEU A 263 -1.62 1.55 -14.26
N MET A 264 -2.75 1.97 -13.68
CA MET A 264 -3.96 2.28 -14.43
C MET A 264 -3.75 3.49 -15.35
N ASP A 265 -3.11 4.55 -14.86
CA ASP A 265 -2.76 5.71 -15.67
C ASP A 265 -1.89 5.31 -16.88
N LYS A 266 -0.88 4.46 -16.66
CA LYS A 266 -0.07 3.89 -17.73
C LYS A 266 -0.91 3.06 -18.72
N ALA A 267 -1.81 2.20 -18.21
CA ALA A 267 -2.69 1.37 -19.03
C ALA A 267 -3.60 2.21 -19.94
N MET A 268 -4.10 3.32 -19.42
CA MET A 268 -5.01 4.24 -20.11
C MET A 268 -4.28 5.31 -20.96
N GLY A 269 -2.94 5.26 -21.03
CA GLY A 269 -2.15 6.18 -21.84
C GLY A 269 -1.85 7.52 -21.16
N PHE A 270 -1.69 7.52 -19.84
CA PHE A 270 -1.36 8.68 -19.01
C PHE A 270 -2.41 9.80 -19.01
N THR A 271 -3.68 9.42 -19.06
CA THR A 271 -4.80 10.36 -19.06
C THR A 271 -5.66 10.30 -17.79
N VAL A 272 -5.58 9.22 -17.01
CA VAL A 272 -6.44 8.98 -15.84
C VAL A 272 -6.23 10.04 -14.76
N ILE A 273 -4.99 10.28 -14.34
CA ILE A 273 -4.68 11.26 -13.31
C ILE A 273 -5.02 12.70 -13.78
N PRO A 274 -4.66 13.13 -15.01
CA PRO A 274 -5.12 14.40 -15.55
C PRO A 274 -6.64 14.56 -15.59
N ASP A 275 -7.36 13.53 -16.04
CA ASP A 275 -8.81 13.60 -16.17
C ASP A 275 -9.50 13.66 -14.79
N ILE A 276 -9.00 12.91 -13.80
CA ILE A 276 -9.46 12.99 -12.40
C ILE A 276 -9.29 14.42 -11.86
N ILE A 277 -8.10 14.98 -12.00
CA ILE A 277 -7.78 16.35 -11.54
C ILE A 277 -8.71 17.38 -12.19
N SER A 278 -9.14 17.11 -13.40
CA SER A 278 -10.06 17.98 -14.16
C SER A 278 -11.55 17.65 -13.95
N ASN A 279 -11.87 16.80 -12.98
CA ASN A 279 -13.23 16.32 -12.67
C ASN A 279 -13.95 15.70 -13.87
N LYS A 280 -13.21 15.08 -14.79
CA LYS A 280 -13.81 14.37 -15.91
C LYS A 280 -14.21 12.95 -15.51
N LYS A 281 -15.36 12.52 -15.99
CA LYS A 281 -15.80 11.13 -15.83
C LYS A 281 -14.90 10.21 -16.66
N ILE A 282 -14.27 9.24 -16.01
CA ILE A 282 -13.41 8.26 -16.65
C ILE A 282 -14.17 6.96 -16.83
N GLN A 283 -14.03 6.37 -18.02
CA GLN A 283 -14.44 5.00 -18.27
C GLN A 283 -13.21 4.13 -18.44
N TYR A 284 -13.03 3.19 -17.53
CA TYR A 284 -11.92 2.26 -17.60
C TYR A 284 -12.23 1.15 -18.60
N ASN A 285 -11.48 1.10 -19.68
CA ASN A 285 -11.61 0.10 -20.73
C ASN A 285 -10.33 -0.73 -20.93
N LYS A 286 -9.41 -0.58 -20.03
CA LYS A 286 -8.16 -1.33 -19.98
C LYS A 286 -7.87 -1.79 -18.56
N HIS A 287 -7.05 -2.82 -18.47
CA HIS A 287 -6.62 -3.46 -17.24
C HIS A 287 -5.10 -3.47 -17.16
N PHE A 288 -4.60 -3.73 -15.97
CA PHE A 288 -3.19 -4.01 -15.73
C PHE A 288 -3.03 -5.26 -14.86
N ILE A 289 -1.92 -5.95 -15.07
CA ILE A 289 -1.36 -6.95 -14.17
C ILE A 289 0.04 -6.51 -13.85
N TRP A 290 0.32 -6.31 -12.57
CA TRP A 290 1.67 -6.10 -12.05
C TRP A 290 2.05 -7.32 -11.22
N ARG A 291 3.20 -7.90 -11.48
CA ARG A 291 3.67 -9.08 -10.76
C ARG A 291 5.19 -9.11 -10.70
N GLN A 292 5.71 -9.62 -9.59
CA GLN A 292 7.14 -9.88 -9.47
C GLN A 292 7.59 -10.95 -10.46
N ALA A 293 8.81 -10.80 -10.98
CA ALA A 293 9.37 -11.72 -11.97
C ALA A 293 9.80 -13.07 -11.37
N ASP A 294 9.78 -13.23 -10.03
CA ASP A 294 10.20 -14.43 -9.30
C ASP A 294 11.59 -14.94 -9.76
N LEU A 295 12.58 -14.05 -9.78
CA LEU A 295 13.94 -14.42 -10.14
C LEU A 295 14.53 -15.36 -9.09
N LYS A 296 15.29 -16.34 -9.56
CA LYS A 296 15.96 -17.31 -8.70
C LYS A 296 17.05 -16.63 -7.86
N PRO A 297 17.13 -16.87 -6.55
CA PRO A 297 18.27 -16.40 -5.77
C PRO A 297 19.58 -17.00 -6.28
N GLY A 298 20.64 -16.20 -6.28
CA GLY A 298 21.96 -16.63 -6.73
C GLY A 298 22.74 -15.52 -7.42
N THR A 299 23.99 -15.81 -7.74
CA THR A 299 24.84 -14.89 -8.49
C THR A 299 24.65 -15.12 -9.98
N ILE A 300 24.33 -14.06 -10.71
CA ILE A 300 24.15 -14.11 -12.16
C ILE A 300 25.52 -14.34 -12.82
N LYS A 301 25.60 -15.40 -13.61
CA LYS A 301 26.76 -15.75 -14.43
C LYS A 301 26.76 -15.05 -15.79
N ARG A 302 25.58 -14.98 -16.42
CA ARG A 302 25.40 -14.40 -17.72
C ARG A 302 23.96 -13.93 -17.90
N VAL A 303 23.78 -12.85 -18.59
CA VAL A 303 22.47 -12.35 -19.04
C VAL A 303 22.47 -12.30 -20.57
N LYS A 304 21.49 -12.99 -21.18
CA LYS A 304 21.21 -12.85 -22.61
C LYS A 304 20.45 -11.56 -22.86
N ASP A 305 20.42 -11.07 -24.09
CA ASP A 305 19.65 -9.89 -24.45
C ASP A 305 18.15 -10.13 -24.21
N TYR A 306 17.54 -9.28 -23.37
CA TYR A 306 16.11 -9.22 -23.08
C TYR A 306 15.52 -7.82 -23.39
N SER A 307 16.21 -7.03 -24.19
CA SER A 307 15.83 -5.65 -24.48
C SER A 307 14.42 -5.51 -25.07
N HIS A 308 13.96 -6.52 -25.82
CA HIS A 308 12.61 -6.59 -26.37
C HIS A 308 11.51 -6.79 -25.31
N LEU A 309 11.86 -7.22 -24.08
CA LEU A 309 10.93 -7.33 -22.95
C LEU A 309 10.82 -6.03 -22.13
N LYS A 310 11.59 -4.98 -22.45
CA LYS A 310 11.66 -3.76 -21.63
C LYS A 310 10.31 -3.04 -21.48
N GLU A 311 9.42 -3.17 -22.45
CA GLU A 311 8.07 -2.59 -22.35
C GLU A 311 7.21 -3.23 -21.25
N TYR A 312 7.51 -4.50 -20.89
CA TYR A 312 6.82 -5.25 -19.84
C TYR A 312 7.53 -5.17 -18.49
N ILE A 313 8.70 -4.58 -18.40
CA ILE A 313 9.51 -4.54 -17.19
C ILE A 313 9.36 -3.17 -16.53
N SER A 314 9.21 -3.15 -15.20
CA SER A 314 9.13 -1.92 -14.44
C SER A 314 10.43 -1.11 -14.57
N GLU A 315 10.31 0.20 -14.80
CA GLU A 315 11.45 1.12 -14.82
C GLU A 315 12.22 1.21 -13.50
N THR A 316 11.57 0.82 -12.40
CA THR A 316 12.19 0.74 -11.08
C THR A 316 13.05 -0.52 -10.90
N SER A 317 12.97 -1.46 -11.84
CA SER A 317 13.75 -2.68 -11.80
C SER A 317 15.21 -2.38 -12.09
N HIS A 318 16.10 -2.85 -11.22
CA HIS A 318 17.54 -2.76 -11.44
C HIS A 318 17.93 -3.60 -12.67
N GLU A 319 18.82 -3.06 -13.51
CA GLU A 319 19.33 -3.81 -14.64
C GLU A 319 20.01 -5.11 -14.17
N LEU A 320 19.72 -6.20 -14.88
CA LEU A 320 20.38 -7.46 -14.68
C LEU A 320 21.74 -7.41 -15.41
N HIS A 321 22.79 -7.84 -14.73
CA HIS A 321 24.13 -7.92 -15.28
C HIS A 321 24.92 -9.06 -14.65
N GLU A 322 25.99 -9.48 -15.29
CA GLU A 322 26.91 -10.50 -14.75
C GLU A 322 27.48 -10.05 -13.40
N GLY A 323 27.58 -10.97 -12.48
CA GLY A 323 28.05 -10.75 -11.11
C GLY A 323 26.99 -10.17 -10.15
N LYS A 324 25.83 -9.75 -10.63
CA LYS A 324 24.76 -9.30 -9.75
C LYS A 324 24.25 -10.46 -8.89
N VAL A 325 24.12 -10.22 -7.60
CA VAL A 325 23.52 -11.18 -6.66
C VAL A 325 22.03 -10.88 -6.54
N ILE A 326 21.20 -11.88 -6.88
CA ILE A 326 19.79 -11.88 -6.54
C ILE A 326 19.68 -12.45 -5.14
N ALA A 327 19.36 -11.60 -4.19
CA ALA A 327 19.20 -12.03 -2.81
C ALA A 327 17.93 -12.86 -2.62
N GLU A 328 17.93 -13.76 -1.65
CA GLU A 328 16.70 -14.32 -1.11
C GLU A 328 15.83 -13.18 -0.59
N GLN A 329 14.54 -13.23 -0.88
CA GLN A 329 13.59 -12.25 -0.38
C GLN A 329 13.48 -12.36 1.15
N THR A 330 14.02 -11.39 1.85
CA THR A 330 14.06 -11.39 3.31
C THR A 330 13.11 -10.37 3.95
N ASN A 331 12.58 -9.43 3.18
CA ASN A 331 11.60 -8.44 3.66
C ASN A 331 10.73 -7.89 2.49
N ALA A 332 9.65 -7.17 2.82
CA ALA A 332 8.72 -6.60 1.83
C ALA A 332 9.39 -5.61 0.88
N SER A 333 10.33 -4.82 1.37
CA SER A 333 11.05 -3.84 0.56
C SER A 333 11.98 -4.50 -0.46
N ASP A 334 12.58 -5.65 -0.14
CA ASP A 334 13.44 -6.37 -1.08
C ASP A 334 12.66 -6.83 -2.32
N SER A 335 11.37 -7.09 -2.16
CA SER A 335 10.50 -7.54 -3.25
C SER A 335 10.17 -6.42 -4.25
N ILE A 336 10.05 -5.19 -3.77
CA ILE A 336 9.77 -4.01 -4.61
C ILE A 336 10.98 -3.71 -5.50
N PHE A 337 12.18 -4.03 -5.04
CA PHE A 337 13.43 -3.83 -5.77
C PHE A 337 13.81 -5.01 -6.67
N ASN A 338 13.12 -6.14 -6.57
CA ASN A 338 13.23 -7.21 -7.56
C ASN A 338 12.43 -6.83 -8.80
N MET A 339 12.88 -7.34 -9.93
CA MET A 339 12.27 -7.03 -11.22
C MET A 339 10.78 -7.39 -11.23
N SER A 340 9.95 -6.47 -11.71
CA SER A 340 8.51 -6.66 -11.85
C SER A 340 8.10 -6.65 -13.31
N ILE A 341 7.13 -7.50 -13.65
CA ILE A 341 6.51 -7.57 -14.97
C ILE A 341 5.18 -6.85 -14.91
N ILE A 342 4.94 -5.96 -15.88
CA ILE A 342 3.70 -5.20 -16.05
C ILE A 342 3.11 -5.56 -17.40
N VAL A 343 1.88 -6.05 -17.42
CA VAL A 343 1.14 -6.30 -18.64
C VAL A 343 -0.11 -5.43 -18.65
N LEU A 344 -0.31 -4.74 -19.76
CA LEU A 344 -1.45 -3.84 -19.98
C LEU A 344 -2.32 -4.40 -21.09
N GLY A 345 -3.64 -4.31 -20.98
CA GLY A 345 -4.51 -4.84 -22.03
C GLY A 345 -6.00 -4.60 -21.78
N THR A 346 -6.82 -5.13 -22.67
CA THR A 346 -8.29 -5.04 -22.60
C THR A 346 -8.95 -6.38 -22.23
N LYS A 347 -8.19 -7.49 -22.27
CA LYS A 347 -8.70 -8.84 -22.02
C LYS A 347 -7.78 -9.57 -21.04
N LYS A 348 -8.28 -9.91 -19.87
CA LYS A 348 -7.53 -10.58 -18.80
C LYS A 348 -6.87 -11.90 -19.23
N PRO A 349 -7.56 -12.83 -19.96
CA PRO A 349 -6.93 -14.07 -20.40
C PRO A 349 -5.69 -13.85 -21.28
N ASP A 350 -5.75 -12.87 -22.19
CA ASP A 350 -4.61 -12.53 -23.06
C ASP A 350 -3.45 -11.95 -22.25
N MET A 351 -3.76 -11.12 -21.25
CA MET A 351 -2.77 -10.52 -20.36
C MET A 351 -2.07 -11.59 -19.50
N GLN A 352 -2.81 -12.56 -18.95
CA GLN A 352 -2.24 -13.69 -18.21
C GLN A 352 -1.30 -14.51 -19.08
N LYS A 353 -1.69 -14.80 -20.31
CA LYS A 353 -0.86 -15.52 -21.28
C LYS A 353 0.42 -14.72 -21.61
N THR A 354 0.29 -13.44 -21.86
CA THR A 354 1.43 -12.54 -22.09
C THR A 354 2.36 -12.51 -20.91
N TYR A 355 1.80 -12.39 -19.69
CA TYR A 355 2.61 -12.42 -18.47
C TYR A 355 3.44 -13.70 -18.35
N GLN A 356 2.83 -14.88 -18.58
CA GLN A 356 3.55 -16.16 -18.50
C GLN A 356 4.69 -16.23 -19.53
N ALA A 357 4.42 -15.84 -20.77
CA ALA A 357 5.43 -15.83 -21.84
C ALA A 357 6.62 -14.89 -21.48
N VAL A 358 6.34 -13.68 -21.02
CA VAL A 358 7.38 -12.72 -20.62
C VAL A 358 8.18 -13.26 -19.44
N LYS A 359 7.52 -13.84 -18.44
CA LYS A 359 8.18 -14.44 -17.27
C LYS A 359 9.13 -15.56 -17.67
N GLU A 360 8.67 -16.52 -18.46
CA GLU A 360 9.46 -17.66 -18.92
C GLU A 360 10.68 -17.20 -19.75
N GLU A 361 10.48 -16.26 -20.65
CA GLU A 361 11.56 -15.74 -21.49
C GLU A 361 12.60 -14.98 -20.65
N LEU A 362 12.17 -14.15 -19.70
CA LEU A 362 13.06 -13.45 -18.80
C LEU A 362 13.89 -14.41 -17.94
N GLN A 363 13.25 -15.43 -17.38
CA GLN A 363 13.95 -16.47 -16.59
C GLN A 363 14.96 -17.24 -17.42
N ASN A 364 14.64 -17.56 -18.69
CA ASN A 364 15.54 -18.24 -19.64
C ASN A 364 16.68 -17.35 -20.14
N SER A 365 16.58 -16.03 -19.95
CA SER A 365 17.64 -15.09 -20.29
C SER A 365 18.75 -15.03 -19.25
N ILE A 366 18.57 -15.63 -18.07
CA ILE A 366 19.49 -15.54 -16.95
C ILE A 366 20.14 -16.92 -16.69
N GLU A 367 21.46 -16.96 -16.70
CA GLU A 367 22.25 -18.10 -16.25
C GLU A 367 22.87 -17.76 -14.88
N TYR A 368 22.82 -18.71 -13.96
CA TYR A 368 23.39 -18.59 -12.61
C TYR A 368 24.63 -19.45 -12.46
N TYR A 369 25.53 -19.10 -11.54
CA TYR A 369 26.67 -19.93 -11.17
C TYR A 369 26.23 -21.19 -10.42
#